data_4f32cc5596e8eec226a4f87a206d7907
#
_entry.id   4f32cc5596e8eec226a4f87a206d7907
#
_cell.length_a   1.000
_cell.length_b   1.000
_cell.length_c   1.000
_cell.angle_alpha   90.00
_cell.angle_beta   90.00
_cell.angle_gamma   90.00
#
_symmetry.space_group_name_H-M   'P 1'
#
loop_
_entity.id
_entity.type
_entity.pdbx_description
1 polymer ?
#
loop_
_entity_poly.entity_id
_entity_poly.type
_entity_poly.pdbx_seq_one_letter_code
_entity_poly.pdbx_strand_id
1 'polypeptide(L)'
;QTYADFMVNINKTFKEVLSLQANLGASYSDMRQDVFSNEGPISDTKGIANVFNVFHLDNDKTKRSQSGYREQTQSIFASVELGYKSTYYLTLTGRTDWPSQLAGPNSVKSAFFYPSIGGSVILSELLPMPKQISFLKLRASYASVGLPFPRFLANPTYEWDQKAQKWAVKTHYPMYELKPEKTNSWEIGITARFLDHFNFDLGLYTTKTYNQTFEPNISVSSQYSTIYVQTGSVRNKGIELSLGYDND
;
A
#
# COMPACT_ATOMS: atom_id res chain seq x y z
N GLN A 1 -8.04 -14.15 8.93
CA GLN A 1 -8.25 -12.74 8.59
C GLN A 1 -9.72 -12.40 8.73
N THR A 2 -10.01 -11.25 9.35
CA THR A 2 -11.35 -10.67 9.42
C THR A 2 -11.32 -9.30 8.76
N TYR A 3 -12.28 -9.06 7.89
CA TYR A 3 -12.47 -7.76 7.25
C TYR A 3 -13.95 -7.37 7.35
N ALA A 4 -14.21 -6.12 7.67
CA ALA A 4 -15.53 -5.53 7.69
C ALA A 4 -15.45 -4.10 7.14
N ASP A 5 -16.44 -3.71 6.35
CA ASP A 5 -16.58 -2.34 5.89
C ASP A 5 -18.05 -1.90 5.91
N PHE A 6 -18.22 -0.61 6.03
CA PHE A 6 -19.50 0.07 5.91
C PHE A 6 -19.33 1.26 4.99
N MET A 7 -20.27 1.44 4.06
CA MET A 7 -20.22 2.54 3.10
C MET A 7 -21.61 3.10 2.82
N VAL A 8 -21.67 4.41 2.76
CA VAL A 8 -22.84 5.17 2.31
C VAL A 8 -22.51 5.82 0.97
N ASN A 9 -23.35 5.58 -0.02
CA ASN A 9 -23.22 6.13 -1.36
C ASN A 9 -24.35 7.14 -1.63
N ILE A 10 -24.00 8.28 -2.15
CA ILE A 10 -24.93 9.34 -2.54
C ILE A 10 -24.69 9.65 -4.01
N ASN A 11 -25.72 9.47 -4.84
CA ASN A 11 -25.71 9.83 -6.25
C ASN A 11 -26.88 10.79 -6.51
N LYS A 12 -26.58 11.99 -7.00
CA LYS A 12 -27.61 13.00 -7.26
C LYS A 12 -27.23 13.87 -8.46
N THR A 13 -28.19 14.08 -9.33
CA THR A 13 -28.07 15.04 -10.43
C THR A 13 -29.02 16.22 -10.18
N PHE A 14 -28.47 17.43 -10.26
CA PHE A 14 -29.21 18.68 -10.06
C PHE A 14 -29.38 19.37 -11.39
N LYS A 15 -30.65 19.64 -11.75
CA LYS A 15 -31.04 20.40 -12.96
C LYS A 15 -30.34 19.89 -14.25
N GLU A 16 -30.02 18.59 -14.33
CA GLU A 16 -29.34 17.96 -15.47
C GLU A 16 -27.97 18.57 -15.82
N VAL A 17 -27.44 19.44 -14.97
CA VAL A 17 -26.22 20.21 -15.23
C VAL A 17 -25.11 19.81 -14.27
N LEU A 18 -25.44 19.53 -13.00
CA LEU A 18 -24.49 19.20 -11.96
C LEU A 18 -24.74 17.78 -11.45
N SER A 19 -23.77 16.88 -11.60
CA SER A 19 -23.77 15.55 -11.00
C SER A 19 -22.88 15.53 -9.75
N LEU A 20 -23.39 14.91 -8.68
CA LEU A 20 -22.68 14.65 -7.44
C LEU A 20 -22.69 13.15 -7.17
N GLN A 21 -21.50 12.57 -7.04
CA GLN A 21 -21.32 11.24 -6.49
C GLN A 21 -20.45 11.38 -5.23
N ALA A 22 -20.95 10.89 -4.11
CA ALA A 22 -20.20 10.94 -2.86
C ALA A 22 -20.28 9.58 -2.14
N ASN A 23 -19.15 9.17 -1.61
CA ASN A 23 -19.01 7.95 -0.81
C ASN A 23 -18.38 8.33 0.52
N LEU A 24 -18.94 7.82 1.61
CA LEU A 24 -18.38 7.90 2.96
C LEU A 24 -18.37 6.50 3.55
N GLY A 25 -17.23 6.08 4.07
CA GLY A 25 -17.13 4.75 4.63
C GLY A 25 -16.09 4.62 5.73
N ALA A 26 -16.19 3.48 6.42
CA ALA A 26 -15.22 3.03 7.41
C ALA A 26 -14.91 1.56 7.16
N SER A 27 -13.67 1.15 7.42
CA SER A 27 -13.28 -0.24 7.31
C SER A 27 -12.43 -0.68 8.50
N TYR A 28 -12.51 -1.97 8.79
CA TYR A 28 -11.75 -2.65 9.82
C TYR A 28 -11.11 -3.90 9.22
N SER A 29 -9.82 -4.07 9.44
CA SER A 29 -9.06 -5.26 9.04
C SER A 29 -8.29 -5.80 10.24
N ASP A 30 -8.39 -7.10 10.49
CA ASP A 30 -7.62 -7.82 11.51
C ASP A 30 -7.01 -9.06 10.84
N MET A 31 -5.69 -9.13 10.84
CA MET A 31 -4.94 -10.25 10.29
C MET A 31 -4.10 -10.88 11.39
N ARG A 32 -4.27 -12.18 11.59
CA ARG A 32 -3.46 -12.98 12.48
C ARG A 32 -2.79 -14.10 11.72
N GLN A 33 -1.53 -14.30 11.98
CA GLN A 33 -0.75 -15.42 11.48
C GLN A 33 -0.08 -16.12 12.66
N ASP A 34 -0.26 -17.43 12.75
CA ASP A 34 0.44 -18.33 13.68
C ASP A 34 1.20 -19.34 12.80
N VAL A 35 2.49 -19.49 13.06
CA VAL A 35 3.38 -20.40 12.32
C VAL A 35 4.01 -21.36 13.30
N PHE A 36 3.82 -22.65 13.08
CA PHE A 36 4.49 -23.72 13.77
C PHE A 36 5.44 -24.41 12.80
N SER A 37 6.71 -24.51 13.13
CA SER A 37 7.71 -25.16 12.29
C SER A 37 8.40 -26.28 13.05
N ASN A 38 8.56 -27.41 12.39
CA ASN A 38 9.40 -28.51 12.80
C ASN A 38 10.38 -28.81 11.66
N GLU A 39 11.67 -28.69 11.92
CA GLU A 39 12.73 -28.88 10.95
C GLU A 39 13.79 -29.81 11.52
N GLY A 40 14.09 -30.89 10.83
CA GLY A 40 15.09 -31.84 11.27
C GLY A 40 15.32 -32.99 10.27
N PRO A 41 16.35 -33.78 10.46
CA PRO A 41 16.58 -34.99 9.68
C PRO A 41 15.48 -36.02 9.97
N ILE A 42 15.22 -36.88 9.00
CA ILE A 42 14.40 -38.08 9.22
C ILE A 42 15.19 -39.04 10.09
N SER A 43 14.53 -39.65 11.08
CA SER A 43 15.14 -40.65 11.94
C SER A 43 15.42 -41.93 11.19
N ASP A 44 16.64 -42.45 11.26
CA ASP A 44 17.07 -43.71 10.63
C ASP A 44 16.21 -44.89 11.07
N THR A 45 15.64 -44.83 12.29
CA THR A 45 14.83 -45.91 12.86
C THR A 45 13.36 -45.79 12.57
N LYS A 46 12.89 -44.59 12.16
CA LYS A 46 11.47 -44.28 11.91
C LYS A 46 11.19 -43.99 10.43
N GLY A 47 12.23 -43.83 9.63
CA GLY A 47 12.09 -43.47 8.24
C GLY A 47 11.50 -44.62 7.40
N ILE A 48 10.34 -44.40 6.82
CA ILE A 48 9.80 -45.28 5.78
C ILE A 48 9.93 -44.53 4.47
N ALA A 49 10.50 -45.19 3.46
CA ALA A 49 10.66 -44.61 2.15
C ALA A 49 9.32 -44.08 1.61
N ASN A 50 9.34 -42.88 1.08
CA ASN A 50 8.20 -42.18 0.45
C ASN A 50 7.05 -41.77 1.39
N VAL A 51 7.21 -41.82 2.71
CA VAL A 51 6.25 -41.29 3.67
C VAL A 51 6.92 -40.20 4.51
N PHE A 52 6.46 -38.96 4.34
CA PHE A 52 7.03 -37.80 5.04
C PHE A 52 5.98 -37.18 5.95
N ASN A 53 6.20 -37.27 7.25
CA ASN A 53 5.42 -36.53 8.23
C ASN A 53 6.27 -36.16 9.46
N VAL A 54 5.74 -35.32 10.31
CA VAL A 54 6.46 -34.78 11.48
C VAL A 54 6.89 -35.86 12.48
N PHE A 55 6.24 -37.02 12.51
CA PHE A 55 6.56 -38.14 13.43
C PHE A 55 7.80 -38.94 12.99
N HIS A 56 8.24 -38.76 11.73
CA HIS A 56 9.44 -39.38 11.22
C HIS A 56 10.71 -38.59 11.50
N LEU A 57 10.58 -37.37 12.01
CA LEU A 57 11.74 -36.57 12.38
C LEU A 57 12.43 -37.13 13.61
N ASP A 58 13.76 -36.98 13.63
CA ASP A 58 14.61 -37.30 14.78
C ASP A 58 14.28 -36.31 15.91
N ASN A 59 13.82 -36.84 17.06
CA ASN A 59 13.36 -36.01 18.16
C ASN A 59 14.46 -35.13 18.77
N ASP A 60 15.71 -35.63 18.78
CA ASP A 60 16.83 -34.94 19.42
C ASP A 60 17.44 -33.86 18.52
N LYS A 61 17.29 -34.03 17.20
CA LYS A 61 17.83 -33.12 16.20
C LYS A 61 16.76 -32.19 15.60
N THR A 62 15.51 -32.37 15.95
CA THR A 62 14.42 -31.54 15.45
C THR A 62 14.35 -30.20 16.15
N LYS A 63 14.48 -29.13 15.38
CA LYS A 63 14.22 -27.78 15.83
C LYS A 63 12.72 -27.50 15.74
N ARG A 64 12.15 -27.02 16.82
CA ARG A 64 10.75 -26.62 16.90
C ARG A 64 10.68 -25.12 17.12
N SER A 65 9.89 -24.44 16.33
CA SER A 65 9.67 -23.01 16.51
C SER A 65 8.20 -22.66 16.38
N GLN A 66 7.83 -21.63 17.09
CA GLN A 66 6.53 -20.99 16.98
C GLN A 66 6.74 -19.50 16.79
N SER A 67 6.15 -18.96 15.77
CA SER A 67 6.16 -17.51 15.50
C SER A 67 4.78 -17.07 15.03
N GLY A 68 4.57 -15.79 14.97
CA GLY A 68 3.31 -15.25 14.46
C GLY A 68 3.21 -13.76 14.72
N TYR A 69 2.12 -13.19 14.22
CA TYR A 69 1.82 -11.79 14.43
C TYR A 69 0.32 -11.52 14.34
N ARG A 70 -0.10 -10.41 14.86
CA ARG A 70 -1.42 -9.84 14.64
C ARG A 70 -1.27 -8.40 14.20
N GLU A 71 -1.93 -8.05 13.12
CA GLU A 71 -2.03 -6.71 12.57
C GLU A 71 -3.47 -6.27 12.51
N GLN A 72 -3.72 -5.04 12.88
CA GLN A 72 -5.04 -4.44 12.85
C GLN A 72 -4.94 -3.08 12.18
N THR A 73 -5.89 -2.78 11.30
CA THR A 73 -6.03 -1.45 10.70
C THR A 73 -7.48 -1.01 10.75
N GLN A 74 -7.71 0.18 11.27
CA GLN A 74 -8.98 0.88 11.21
C GLN A 74 -8.86 2.02 10.22
N SER A 75 -9.94 2.31 9.49
CA SER A 75 -9.90 3.34 8.46
C SER A 75 -11.22 4.08 8.33
N ILE A 76 -11.14 5.36 8.02
CA ILE A 76 -12.26 6.17 7.59
C ILE A 76 -11.89 6.80 6.25
N PHE A 77 -12.81 6.77 5.29
CA PHE A 77 -12.57 7.32 3.97
C PHE A 77 -13.79 8.03 3.40
N ALA A 78 -13.51 9.00 2.56
CA ALA A 78 -14.54 9.70 1.80
C ALA A 78 -14.04 9.99 0.38
N SER A 79 -14.95 9.96 -0.58
CA SER A 79 -14.72 10.46 -1.94
C SER A 79 -15.90 11.29 -2.41
N VAL A 80 -15.59 12.32 -3.19
CA VAL A 80 -16.60 13.17 -3.82
C VAL A 80 -16.17 13.40 -5.26
N GLU A 81 -17.08 13.12 -6.20
CA GLU A 81 -16.93 13.48 -7.59
C GLU A 81 -18.02 14.45 -7.97
N LEU A 82 -17.63 15.57 -8.55
CA LEU A 82 -18.48 16.61 -9.09
C LEU A 82 -18.34 16.64 -10.61
N GLY A 83 -19.42 16.44 -11.34
CA GLY A 83 -19.49 16.62 -12.79
C GLY A 83 -20.32 17.84 -13.14
N TYR A 84 -19.81 18.71 -14.00
CA TYR A 84 -20.52 19.89 -14.48
C TYR A 84 -20.68 19.84 -15.99
N LYS A 85 -21.94 19.92 -16.47
CA LYS A 85 -22.33 19.87 -17.88
C LYS A 85 -21.76 18.66 -18.64
N SER A 86 -21.54 17.53 -17.94
CA SER A 86 -20.89 16.33 -18.50
C SER A 86 -19.52 16.61 -19.16
N THR A 87 -18.94 17.76 -18.91
CA THR A 87 -17.70 18.24 -19.54
C THR A 87 -16.56 18.37 -18.55
N TYR A 88 -16.82 18.90 -17.36
CA TYR A 88 -15.84 19.12 -16.30
C TYR A 88 -16.08 18.14 -15.16
N TYR A 89 -15.02 17.53 -14.66
CA TYR A 89 -15.07 16.63 -13.53
C TYR A 89 -14.00 16.99 -12.52
N LEU A 90 -14.38 17.00 -11.25
CA LEU A 90 -13.49 17.18 -10.10
C LEU A 90 -13.70 16.04 -9.13
N THR A 91 -12.64 15.29 -8.82
CA THR A 91 -12.65 14.20 -7.85
C THR A 91 -11.79 14.58 -6.66
N LEU A 92 -12.35 14.47 -5.46
CA LEU A 92 -11.64 14.66 -4.20
C LEU A 92 -11.76 13.38 -3.39
N THR A 93 -10.65 12.88 -2.87
CA THR A 93 -10.67 11.73 -1.97
C THR A 93 -9.83 11.99 -0.73
N GLY A 94 -10.21 11.38 0.36
CA GLY A 94 -9.45 11.39 1.59
C GLY A 94 -9.66 10.10 2.36
N ARG A 95 -8.56 9.56 2.90
CA ARG A 95 -8.60 8.39 3.76
C ARG A 95 -7.65 8.58 4.94
N THR A 96 -8.07 8.17 6.12
CA THR A 96 -7.22 8.09 7.31
C THR A 96 -7.18 6.66 7.79
N ASP A 97 -5.97 6.14 7.98
CA ASP A 97 -5.73 4.80 8.50
C ASP A 97 -5.01 4.87 9.85
N TRP A 98 -5.43 4.00 10.78
CA TRP A 98 -4.82 3.73 12.09
C TRP A 98 -4.28 2.29 12.12
N PRO A 99 -3.13 2.01 11.51
CA PRO A 99 -2.55 0.68 11.56
C PRO A 99 -1.85 0.44 12.90
N SER A 100 -1.95 -0.79 13.41
CA SER A 100 -1.32 -1.20 14.67
C SER A 100 0.20 -1.09 14.67
N GLN A 101 0.85 -1.09 13.50
CA GLN A 101 2.29 -0.86 13.36
C GLN A 101 2.73 0.50 13.91
N LEU A 102 1.86 1.51 13.87
CA LEU A 102 2.12 2.84 14.41
C LEU A 102 1.81 2.97 15.91
N ALA A 103 1.20 1.95 16.52
CA ALA A 103 0.83 1.96 17.93
C ALA A 103 2.04 1.59 18.80
N GLY A 104 2.85 2.56 19.18
CA GLY A 104 3.99 2.34 20.06
C GLY A 104 4.74 3.61 20.40
N PRO A 105 5.56 3.61 21.48
CA PRO A 105 6.21 4.80 22.02
C PRO A 105 7.24 5.41 21.06
N ASN A 106 7.75 4.64 20.11
CA ASN A 106 8.75 5.11 19.15
C ASN A 106 8.15 5.73 17.88
N SER A 107 6.83 5.70 17.72
CA SER A 107 6.14 6.31 16.58
C SER A 107 5.74 7.75 16.87
N VAL A 108 6.02 8.66 15.92
CA VAL A 108 5.60 10.07 16.01
C VAL A 108 4.10 10.23 15.79
N LYS A 109 3.48 9.32 15.00
CA LYS A 109 2.07 9.39 14.61
C LYS A 109 1.40 8.04 14.77
N SER A 110 0.16 8.05 15.24
CA SER A 110 -0.70 6.88 15.31
C SER A 110 -1.55 6.64 14.07
N ALA A 111 -1.58 7.61 13.16
CA ALA A 111 -2.38 7.58 11.93
C ALA A 111 -1.69 8.33 10.79
N PHE A 112 -2.11 8.06 9.58
CA PHE A 112 -1.73 8.86 8.41
C PHE A 112 -2.93 9.11 7.51
N PHE A 113 -2.92 10.29 6.89
CA PHE A 113 -3.97 10.77 6.00
C PHE A 113 -3.49 10.77 4.55
N TYR A 114 -4.30 10.22 3.65
CA TYR A 114 -4.05 10.20 2.20
C TYR A 114 -5.07 11.07 1.46
N PRO A 115 -4.73 12.27 1.09
CA PRO A 115 -5.56 13.06 0.18
C PRO A 115 -5.27 12.73 -1.28
N SER A 116 -6.31 12.83 -2.13
CA SER A 116 -6.11 12.99 -3.56
C SER A 116 -7.06 14.02 -4.14
N ILE A 117 -6.63 14.65 -5.23
CA ILE A 117 -7.43 15.54 -6.05
C ILE A 117 -7.17 15.20 -7.52
N GLY A 118 -8.24 15.03 -8.27
CA GLY A 118 -8.20 14.82 -9.71
C GLY A 118 -9.15 15.74 -10.42
N GLY A 119 -8.74 16.25 -11.57
CA GLY A 119 -9.58 17.02 -12.46
C GLY A 119 -9.50 16.52 -13.88
N SER A 120 -10.60 16.57 -14.61
CA SER A 120 -10.61 16.31 -16.04
C SER A 120 -11.58 17.19 -16.80
N VAL A 121 -11.25 17.41 -18.06
CA VAL A 121 -12.10 18.19 -18.98
C VAL A 121 -12.19 17.49 -20.33
N ILE A 122 -13.42 17.37 -20.83
CA ILE A 122 -13.70 16.80 -22.16
C ILE A 122 -13.66 17.98 -23.16
N LEU A 123 -12.53 18.10 -23.87
CA LEU A 123 -12.28 19.19 -24.79
C LEU A 123 -13.15 19.08 -26.05
N SER A 124 -13.52 17.88 -26.47
CA SER A 124 -14.42 17.65 -27.60
C SER A 124 -15.82 18.21 -27.40
N GLU A 125 -16.23 18.46 -26.13
CA GLU A 125 -17.49 19.12 -25.81
C GLU A 125 -17.39 20.66 -25.78
N LEU A 126 -16.16 21.19 -25.72
CA LEU A 126 -15.90 22.62 -25.57
C LEU A 126 -15.48 23.29 -26.86
N LEU A 127 -14.77 22.58 -27.71
CA LEU A 127 -14.13 23.12 -28.90
C LEU A 127 -14.64 22.40 -30.15
N PRO A 128 -14.81 23.14 -31.27
CA PRO A 128 -15.10 22.48 -32.53
C PRO A 128 -13.89 21.62 -32.92
N MET A 129 -14.08 20.31 -32.96
CA MET A 129 -13.03 19.35 -33.30
C MET A 129 -13.06 19.04 -34.80
N PRO A 130 -11.91 18.75 -35.41
CA PRO A 130 -11.84 18.13 -36.73
C PRO A 130 -12.63 16.81 -36.75
N LYS A 131 -13.26 16.45 -37.85
CA LYS A 131 -14.08 15.23 -37.99
C LYS A 131 -13.33 13.93 -37.64
N GLN A 132 -11.99 13.98 -37.69
CA GLN A 132 -11.12 12.84 -37.35
C GLN A 132 -10.99 12.61 -35.86
N ILE A 133 -11.33 13.58 -35.00
CA ILE A 133 -11.23 13.46 -33.54
C ILE A 133 -12.65 13.41 -32.97
N SER A 134 -13.09 12.22 -32.61
CA SER A 134 -14.43 12.00 -32.03
C SER A 134 -14.47 12.22 -30.51
N PHE A 135 -13.32 12.11 -29.84
CA PHE A 135 -13.23 12.34 -28.40
C PHE A 135 -11.84 12.87 -28.01
N LEU A 136 -11.81 13.87 -27.14
CA LEU A 136 -10.56 14.40 -26.54
C LEU A 136 -10.80 14.81 -25.09
N LYS A 137 -10.05 14.17 -24.17
CA LYS A 137 -10.11 14.45 -22.72
C LYS A 137 -8.72 14.73 -22.18
N LEU A 138 -8.58 15.79 -21.40
CA LEU A 138 -7.41 16.05 -20.57
C LEU A 138 -7.72 15.66 -19.11
N ARG A 139 -6.72 15.11 -18.41
CA ARG A 139 -6.79 14.79 -16.99
C ARG A 139 -5.52 15.21 -16.26
N ALA A 140 -5.68 15.64 -15.02
CA ALA A 140 -4.56 15.88 -14.12
C ALA A 140 -4.95 15.42 -12.71
N SER A 141 -4.01 14.83 -11.97
CA SER A 141 -4.24 14.39 -10.62
C SER A 141 -3.02 14.55 -9.72
N TYR A 142 -3.30 14.71 -8.45
CA TYR A 142 -2.34 14.63 -7.37
C TYR A 142 -2.86 13.66 -6.31
N ALA A 143 -1.99 12.77 -5.84
CA ALA A 143 -2.29 11.86 -4.74
C ALA A 143 -1.11 11.80 -3.77
N SER A 144 -1.43 11.65 -2.49
CA SER A 144 -0.46 11.39 -1.44
C SER A 144 -0.85 10.12 -0.70
N VAL A 145 0.04 9.12 -0.66
CA VAL A 145 -0.17 7.83 -0.02
C VAL A 145 0.84 7.64 1.10
N GLY A 146 0.40 7.15 2.25
CA GLY A 146 1.26 6.75 3.35
C GLY A 146 1.35 5.23 3.47
N LEU A 147 2.51 4.73 3.90
CA LEU A 147 2.72 3.34 4.27
C LEU A 147 3.29 3.28 5.69
N PRO A 148 2.82 2.35 6.54
CA PRO A 148 3.45 2.16 7.84
C PRO A 148 4.86 1.58 7.66
N PHE A 149 5.73 1.81 8.62
CA PHE A 149 7.02 1.14 8.72
C PHE A 149 6.83 -0.33 9.15
N PRO A 150 7.88 -1.17 9.06
CA PRO A 150 7.80 -2.59 9.43
C PRO A 150 7.27 -2.82 10.85
N ARG A 151 6.64 -3.99 11.05
CA ARG A 151 6.11 -4.41 12.36
C ARG A 151 7.17 -4.38 13.45
N PHE A 152 6.72 -4.15 14.69
CA PHE A 152 7.51 -4.19 15.91
C PHE A 152 8.62 -3.14 16.03
N LEU A 153 8.75 -2.20 15.07
CA LEU A 153 9.70 -1.10 15.21
C LEU A 153 9.24 -0.06 16.24
N ALA A 154 7.95 0.32 16.19
CA ALA A 154 7.40 1.26 17.16
C ALA A 154 7.27 0.66 18.57
N ASN A 155 7.07 -0.65 18.65
CA ASN A 155 6.94 -1.41 19.88
C ASN A 155 7.74 -2.71 19.78
N PRO A 156 9.06 -2.66 20.00
CA PRO A 156 9.94 -3.81 19.81
C PRO A 156 9.60 -4.97 20.77
N THR A 157 9.70 -6.18 20.23
CA THR A 157 9.54 -7.43 21.00
C THR A 157 10.87 -8.12 21.20
N TYR A 158 10.93 -9.02 22.19
CA TYR A 158 12.07 -9.91 22.42
C TYR A 158 11.72 -11.30 21.93
N GLU A 159 12.74 -12.03 21.44
CA GLU A 159 12.64 -13.45 21.08
C GLU A 159 13.31 -14.31 22.15
N TRP A 160 12.74 -15.50 22.39
CA TRP A 160 13.33 -16.47 23.29
C TRP A 160 14.32 -17.35 22.52
N ASP A 161 15.62 -17.31 22.92
CA ASP A 161 16.62 -18.22 22.39
C ASP A 161 16.57 -19.56 23.15
N GLN A 162 16.01 -20.57 22.52
CA GLN A 162 15.88 -21.91 23.10
C GLN A 162 17.23 -22.58 23.40
N LYS A 163 18.29 -22.28 22.64
CA LYS A 163 19.62 -22.88 22.86
C LYS A 163 20.32 -22.27 24.07
N ALA A 164 20.26 -20.94 24.14
CA ALA A 164 20.86 -20.18 25.21
C ALA A 164 19.99 -20.10 26.48
N GLN A 165 18.73 -20.59 26.42
CA GLN A 165 17.74 -20.53 27.51
C GLN A 165 17.60 -19.13 28.10
N LYS A 166 17.59 -18.10 27.23
CA LYS A 166 17.48 -16.71 27.62
C LYS A 166 16.77 -15.88 26.57
N TRP A 167 16.30 -14.72 26.95
CA TRP A 167 15.81 -13.74 26.01
C TRP A 167 16.95 -13.21 25.11
N ALA A 168 16.73 -13.22 23.81
CA ALA A 168 17.69 -12.68 22.86
C ALA A 168 17.94 -11.19 23.13
N VAL A 169 19.19 -10.78 23.04
CA VAL A 169 19.55 -9.35 23.06
C VAL A 169 19.03 -8.73 21.77
N LYS A 170 18.50 -7.50 21.87
CA LYS A 170 18.10 -6.74 20.69
C LYS A 170 19.30 -6.56 19.76
N THR A 171 19.17 -7.03 18.53
CA THR A 171 20.21 -6.89 17.51
C THR A 171 20.14 -5.55 16.78
N HIS A 172 18.99 -4.89 16.87
CA HIS A 172 18.74 -3.61 16.23
C HIS A 172 18.93 -2.45 17.19
N TYR A 173 19.62 -1.41 16.74
CA TYR A 173 19.72 -0.17 17.48
C TYR A 173 18.31 0.45 17.63
N PRO A 174 17.89 0.89 18.84
CA PRO A 174 16.58 1.49 19.04
C PRO A 174 16.42 2.74 18.19
N MET A 175 15.38 2.81 17.41
CA MET A 175 15.03 3.99 16.64
C MET A 175 13.83 4.69 17.29
N TYR A 176 13.95 6.00 17.45
CA TYR A 176 12.91 6.87 17.98
C TYR A 176 12.40 7.79 16.88
N GLU A 177 11.22 8.37 17.07
CA GLU A 177 10.61 9.31 16.12
C GLU A 177 10.32 8.73 14.73
N LEU A 178 9.88 7.46 14.70
CA LEU A 178 9.48 6.78 13.48
C LEU A 178 8.31 7.51 12.79
N LYS A 179 8.46 7.76 11.49
CA LYS A 179 7.45 8.38 10.62
C LYS A 179 6.96 7.39 9.58
N PRO A 180 5.68 7.41 9.20
CA PRO A 180 5.22 6.65 8.05
C PRO A 180 5.95 7.08 6.77
N GLU A 181 6.21 6.11 5.90
CA GLU A 181 6.67 6.40 4.54
C GLU A 181 5.56 7.13 3.80
N LYS A 182 5.91 8.11 2.98
CA LYS A 182 4.97 8.93 2.23
C LYS A 182 5.37 9.04 0.77
N THR A 183 4.45 8.69 -0.13
CA THR A 183 4.62 8.86 -1.57
C THR A 183 3.65 9.90 -2.10
N ASN A 184 4.17 10.93 -2.75
CA ASN A 184 3.41 11.93 -3.47
C ASN A 184 3.52 11.68 -4.97
N SER A 185 2.39 11.66 -5.65
CA SER A 185 2.29 11.40 -7.09
C SER A 185 1.58 12.54 -7.80
N TRP A 186 2.11 12.92 -8.96
CA TRP A 186 1.47 13.82 -9.92
C TRP A 186 1.32 13.08 -11.24
N GLU A 187 0.18 13.22 -11.86
CA GLU A 187 -0.10 12.66 -13.18
C GLU A 187 -0.82 13.69 -14.04
N ILE A 188 -0.45 13.75 -15.33
CA ILE A 188 -1.16 14.48 -16.37
C ILE A 188 -1.36 13.51 -17.52
N GLY A 189 -2.56 13.46 -18.11
CA GLY A 189 -2.86 12.55 -19.19
C GLY A 189 -3.79 13.13 -20.23
N ILE A 190 -3.71 12.56 -21.41
CA ILE A 190 -4.56 12.82 -22.56
C ILE A 190 -5.16 11.50 -23.02
N THR A 191 -6.48 11.49 -23.20
CA THR A 191 -7.21 10.39 -23.85
C THR A 191 -7.87 10.94 -25.11
N ALA A 192 -7.66 10.29 -26.25
CA ALA A 192 -8.25 10.69 -27.51
C ALA A 192 -8.79 9.49 -28.29
N ARG A 193 -9.86 9.70 -29.10
CA ARG A 193 -10.37 8.74 -30.06
C ARG A 193 -10.33 9.37 -31.44
N PHE A 194 -9.71 8.67 -32.39
CA PHE A 194 -9.57 9.07 -33.77
C PHE A 194 -10.32 8.16 -34.71
N LEU A 195 -11.00 8.75 -35.70
CA LEU A 195 -11.71 8.02 -36.76
C LEU A 195 -12.68 6.95 -36.19
N ASP A 196 -13.18 7.15 -34.99
CA ASP A 196 -14.07 6.26 -34.24
C ASP A 196 -13.50 4.86 -33.90
N HIS A 197 -12.34 4.50 -34.45
CA HIS A 197 -11.72 3.18 -34.29
C HIS A 197 -10.41 3.20 -33.48
N PHE A 198 -9.67 4.30 -33.47
CA PHE A 198 -8.36 4.35 -32.80
C PHE A 198 -8.46 5.03 -31.45
N ASN A 199 -8.09 4.30 -30.41
CA ASN A 199 -7.99 4.81 -29.06
C ASN A 199 -6.53 5.12 -28.73
N PHE A 200 -6.28 6.31 -28.18
CA PHE A 200 -4.97 6.80 -27.75
C PHE A 200 -5.07 7.26 -26.30
N ASP A 201 -4.17 6.79 -25.47
CA ASP A 201 -4.00 7.28 -24.10
C ASP A 201 -2.54 7.52 -23.81
N LEU A 202 -2.21 8.75 -23.39
CA LEU A 202 -0.87 9.15 -22.98
C LEU A 202 -0.90 9.68 -21.57
N GLY A 203 -0.08 9.09 -20.68
CA GLY A 203 0.11 9.51 -19.30
C GLY A 203 1.56 9.93 -19.05
N LEU A 204 1.75 11.02 -18.33
CA LEU A 204 3.03 11.48 -17.79
C LEU A 204 2.89 11.52 -16.28
N TYR A 205 3.80 10.85 -15.55
CA TYR A 205 3.74 10.86 -14.10
C TYR A 205 5.10 11.13 -13.45
N THR A 206 5.04 11.63 -12.24
CA THR A 206 6.18 11.70 -11.33
C THR A 206 5.74 11.34 -9.92
N THR A 207 6.48 10.44 -9.28
CA THR A 207 6.27 10.07 -7.88
C THR A 207 7.50 10.45 -7.06
N LYS A 208 7.29 10.84 -5.82
CA LYS A 208 8.37 11.08 -4.86
C LYS A 208 8.02 10.45 -3.53
N THR A 209 8.84 9.49 -3.10
CA THR A 209 8.73 8.78 -1.83
C THR A 209 9.70 9.37 -0.82
N TYR A 210 9.23 9.59 0.41
CA TYR A 210 9.96 10.15 1.53
C TYR A 210 9.94 9.19 2.73
N ASN A 211 10.87 9.36 3.66
CA ASN A 211 10.98 8.61 4.91
C ASN A 211 11.10 7.09 4.68
N GLN A 212 11.75 6.66 3.61
CA GLN A 212 11.98 5.24 3.39
C GLN A 212 12.82 4.66 4.53
N THR A 213 12.40 3.49 5.02
CA THR A 213 13.09 2.78 6.08
C THR A 213 14.13 1.83 5.49
N PHE A 214 15.39 2.04 5.82
CA PHE A 214 16.51 1.18 5.44
C PHE A 214 17.06 0.48 6.69
N GLU A 215 17.63 -0.70 6.49
CA GLU A 215 18.25 -1.51 7.54
C GLU A 215 19.74 -1.79 7.19
N PRO A 216 20.63 -0.79 7.29
CA PRO A 216 22.05 -1.03 7.09
C PRO A 216 22.65 -1.81 8.24
N ASN A 217 23.64 -2.65 7.90
CA ASN A 217 24.47 -3.33 8.89
C ASN A 217 25.40 -2.33 9.59
N ILE A 218 25.63 -2.54 10.88
CA ILE A 218 26.59 -1.78 11.67
C ILE A 218 27.85 -2.63 11.87
N SER A 219 28.95 -1.97 12.24
CA SER A 219 30.21 -2.64 12.54
C SER A 219 30.03 -3.72 13.63
N VAL A 220 30.71 -4.87 13.44
CA VAL A 220 30.72 -6.01 14.37
C VAL A 220 31.23 -5.65 15.78
N SER A 221 31.90 -4.51 15.95
CA SER A 221 32.32 -3.97 17.26
C SER A 221 31.20 -3.30 18.06
N SER A 222 30.03 -3.11 17.45
CA SER A 222 28.84 -2.58 18.10
C SER A 222 28.09 -3.66 18.88
N GLN A 223 27.36 -3.29 19.91
CA GLN A 223 26.41 -4.17 20.60
C GLN A 223 25.21 -4.55 19.70
N TYR A 224 25.03 -3.85 18.59
CA TYR A 224 23.93 -4.01 17.64
C TYR A 224 24.47 -4.40 16.28
N SER A 225 23.77 -5.27 15.57
CA SER A 225 24.15 -5.72 14.24
C SER A 225 23.58 -4.84 13.13
N THR A 226 22.44 -4.21 13.37
CA THR A 226 21.73 -3.38 12.41
C THR A 226 21.16 -2.11 13.04
N ILE A 227 20.89 -1.14 12.22
CA ILE A 227 20.16 0.10 12.57
C ILE A 227 19.07 0.36 11.55
N TYR A 228 17.90 0.80 11.99
CA TYR A 228 16.90 1.32 11.08
C TYR A 228 17.13 2.82 10.87
N VAL A 229 17.16 3.23 9.62
CA VAL A 229 17.34 4.64 9.24
C VAL A 229 16.21 5.05 8.32
N GLN A 230 15.49 6.09 8.70
CA GLN A 230 14.49 6.72 7.86
C GLN A 230 15.05 7.97 7.21
N THR A 231 15.56 7.85 6.00
CA THR A 231 16.21 8.95 5.29
C THR A 231 16.02 8.84 3.80
N GLY A 232 16.36 9.93 3.13
CA GLY A 232 16.35 9.99 1.70
C GLY A 232 14.98 10.18 1.06
N SER A 233 15.01 10.36 -0.23
CA SER A 233 13.82 10.37 -1.08
C SER A 233 14.16 9.75 -2.42
N VAL A 234 13.25 8.95 -2.93
CA VAL A 234 13.33 8.38 -4.28
C VAL A 234 12.32 9.08 -5.17
N ARG A 235 12.74 9.49 -6.35
CA ARG A 235 11.87 10.08 -7.37
C ARG A 235 11.86 9.20 -8.60
N ASN A 236 10.66 8.83 -9.03
CA ASN A 236 10.42 8.15 -10.29
C ASN A 236 9.66 9.08 -11.24
N LYS A 237 9.95 8.99 -12.53
CA LYS A 237 9.21 9.67 -13.60
C LYS A 237 9.00 8.68 -14.71
N GLY A 238 7.84 8.72 -15.35
CA GLY A 238 7.53 7.81 -16.44
C GLY A 238 6.55 8.40 -17.43
N ILE A 239 6.51 7.72 -18.56
CA ILE A 239 5.58 7.97 -19.67
C ILE A 239 4.91 6.66 -19.96
N GLU A 240 3.58 6.68 -20.03
CA GLU A 240 2.75 5.55 -20.39
C GLU A 240 1.99 5.86 -21.66
N LEU A 241 2.05 4.97 -22.64
CA LEU A 241 1.37 5.10 -23.91
C LEU A 241 0.56 3.84 -24.18
N SER A 242 -0.72 4.01 -24.43
CA SER A 242 -1.61 2.95 -24.90
C SER A 242 -2.22 3.31 -26.23
N LEU A 243 -2.19 2.36 -27.16
CA LEU A 243 -2.81 2.45 -28.49
C LEU A 243 -3.76 1.27 -28.65
N GLY A 244 -4.99 1.55 -29.03
CA GLY A 244 -6.02 0.53 -29.30
C GLY A 244 -6.67 0.74 -30.66
N TYR A 245 -7.12 -0.35 -31.28
CA TYR A 245 -7.94 -0.33 -32.48
C TYR A 245 -9.16 -1.19 -32.25
N ASP A 246 -10.34 -0.61 -32.43
CA ASP A 246 -11.63 -1.28 -32.35
C ASP A 246 -12.22 -1.37 -33.75
N ASN A 247 -12.57 -2.56 -34.18
CA ASN A 247 -13.23 -2.83 -35.45
C ASN A 247 -14.65 -3.34 -35.14
N ASP A 248 -15.61 -2.42 -35.10
CA ASP A 248 -17.05 -2.76 -34.98
C ASP A 248 -17.63 -3.21 -36.32
#